data_49e73ba185d7dc3d9fbee69ef0eaac38
#
_entry.id   49e73ba185d7dc3d9fbee69ef0eaac38
#
_cell.length_a   1.000
_cell.length_b   1.000
_cell.length_c   1.000
_cell.angle_alpha   90.00
_cell.angle_beta   90.00
_cell.angle_gamma   90.00
#
_symmetry.space_group_name_H-M   'P 1'
#
loop_
_entity.id
_entity.type
_entity.pdbx_description
1 polymer ?
#
loop_
_entity_poly.entity_id
_entity_poly.type
_entity_poly.pdbx_seq_one_letter_code
_entity_poly.pdbx_strand_id
1 'polypeptide(L)'
;TTGEMTQLSSSSYQRNIGTDRSIFDIGAGWIPGKDFRVFADFQRQTRDGIDITSAGSYTQASFLPRWIDYETDQIDAGVQYATNDFSLTFAYFGSFFTNQNQSLTWDTPFLAGSDMSSLRMAREPDNDFQQLSLSGKYRMSTWDTIVAFSAAYGSGEQDESLLPYTINQGIVTTPLPQASLNAKVDTFNYGLTVTSRPFAKARVKLGYRYDERDNQTPVSEWDRVILDSFQSGVLEQNTPFSYDRSLFTVSGEYAFSRALKLSAGYERREINRDYQEVAEQTTDHGWGQIRWRPTTWLDIRGKGGTEQRGVDRYDDSVAVSLDQNPLMRKYYLAYRYREFGEVAVTISPLDSPLSLSSTVMYADDDYKDSLVGLNGSEEMRATLDLSWAISDKASVYVMYGHDQIEAHQTGSEQFGWWDWSAFHQDDFDHIGFGMSWRPTDGKFDMDISYNRAEGNTGISLDSLSGGPSALPDLESTLDSARIEASY
;
A
#
# COMPACT_ATOMS: atom_id res chain seq x y z
N THR A 1 -21.01 22.73 -19.68
CA THR A 1 -20.77 22.18 -21.04
C THR A 1 -19.63 22.96 -21.71
N THR A 2 -18.94 22.35 -22.69
CA THR A 2 -17.84 23.01 -23.43
C THR A 2 -18.28 24.32 -24.12
N GLY A 3 -19.58 24.53 -24.33
CA GLY A 3 -20.14 25.79 -24.85
C GLY A 3 -20.09 26.96 -23.88
N GLU A 4 -19.89 26.71 -22.59
CA GLU A 4 -19.74 27.74 -21.56
C GLU A 4 -18.28 28.14 -21.32
N MET A 5 -17.34 27.33 -21.80
CA MET A 5 -15.90 27.58 -21.72
C MET A 5 -15.41 28.40 -22.91
N THR A 6 -15.92 29.62 -23.07
CA THR A 6 -15.63 30.47 -24.24
C THR A 6 -14.17 30.89 -24.34
N GLN A 7 -13.43 30.86 -23.24
CA GLN A 7 -11.99 31.23 -23.20
C GLN A 7 -11.06 30.03 -23.39
N LEU A 8 -11.60 28.79 -23.46
CA LEU A 8 -10.75 27.59 -23.49
C LEU A 8 -9.78 27.57 -24.67
N SER A 9 -10.25 27.92 -25.87
CA SER A 9 -9.40 27.91 -27.07
C SER A 9 -8.30 28.99 -27.06
N SER A 10 -8.53 30.12 -26.41
CA SER A 10 -7.54 31.20 -26.28
C SER A 10 -6.58 30.99 -25.12
N SER A 11 -6.96 30.23 -24.12
CA SER A 11 -6.13 29.91 -22.95
C SER A 11 -5.35 28.60 -23.05
N SER A 12 -5.68 27.77 -24.06
CA SER A 12 -4.99 26.49 -24.27
C SER A 12 -3.74 26.65 -25.11
N TYR A 13 -2.65 26.09 -24.69
CA TYR A 13 -1.39 26.07 -25.44
C TYR A 13 -0.65 24.75 -25.26
N GLN A 14 0.15 24.36 -26.23
CA GLN A 14 0.91 23.12 -26.18
C GLN A 14 2.07 23.24 -25.18
N ARG A 15 2.21 22.25 -24.32
CA ARG A 15 3.32 22.09 -23.37
C ARG A 15 3.94 20.72 -23.49
N ASN A 16 5.25 20.68 -23.39
CA ASN A 16 5.97 19.41 -23.18
C ASN A 16 5.82 19.02 -21.71
N ILE A 17 5.40 17.79 -21.48
CA ILE A 17 5.24 17.21 -20.16
C ILE A 17 6.34 16.19 -19.96
N GLY A 18 7.09 16.35 -18.90
CA GLY A 18 8.17 15.47 -18.51
C GLY A 18 8.87 16.01 -17.28
N THR A 19 9.44 15.14 -16.51
CA THR A 19 10.25 15.50 -15.32
C THR A 19 11.61 14.83 -15.42
N ASP A 20 12.63 15.59 -15.09
CA ASP A 20 14.00 15.12 -14.90
C ASP A 20 14.23 14.84 -13.42
N ARG A 21 14.92 13.74 -13.13
CA ARG A 21 15.30 13.36 -11.78
C ARG A 21 16.80 13.11 -11.73
N SER A 22 17.49 13.83 -10.86
CA SER A 22 18.90 13.63 -10.60
C SER A 22 19.09 13.12 -9.17
N ILE A 23 20.00 12.18 -9.00
CA ILE A 23 20.36 11.61 -7.71
C ILE A 23 21.88 11.72 -7.57
N PHE A 24 22.30 12.30 -6.47
CA PHE A 24 23.69 12.31 -6.04
C PHE A 24 23.82 11.56 -4.72
N ASP A 25 24.66 10.54 -4.69
CA ASP A 25 24.93 9.72 -3.51
C ASP A 25 26.40 9.79 -3.16
N ILE A 26 26.70 9.92 -1.87
CA ILE A 26 28.05 9.78 -1.34
C ILE A 26 27.98 9.04 0.00
N GLY A 27 28.77 7.99 0.13
CA GLY A 27 28.82 7.18 1.36
C GLY A 27 30.24 6.90 1.78
N ALA A 28 30.41 6.73 3.08
CA ALA A 28 31.67 6.35 3.69
C ALA A 28 31.44 5.27 4.77
N GLY A 29 32.32 4.28 4.79
CA GLY A 29 32.33 3.25 5.82
C GLY A 29 33.72 3.07 6.40
N TRP A 30 33.78 2.96 7.72
CA TRP A 30 35.02 2.69 8.45
C TRP A 30 34.86 1.45 9.31
N ILE A 31 35.82 0.53 9.20
CA ILE A 31 35.83 -0.74 9.91
C ILE A 31 37.11 -0.76 10.80
N PRO A 32 37.06 -0.20 12.04
CA PRO A 32 38.19 -0.11 12.92
C PRO A 32 38.67 -1.46 13.47
N GLY A 33 37.94 -2.52 13.25
CA GLY A 33 38.24 -3.89 13.65
C GLY A 33 37.28 -4.86 13.00
N LYS A 34 37.48 -6.15 13.20
CA LYS A 34 36.65 -7.21 12.56
C LYS A 34 35.15 -7.18 12.94
N ASP A 35 34.83 -6.61 14.10
CA ASP A 35 33.49 -6.69 14.70
C ASP A 35 32.75 -5.35 14.70
N PHE A 36 33.40 -4.25 14.26
CA PHE A 36 32.86 -2.89 14.36
C PHE A 36 32.81 -2.21 12.99
N ARG A 37 31.73 -1.56 12.70
CA ARG A 37 31.52 -0.75 11.47
C ARG A 37 30.85 0.56 11.82
N VAL A 38 31.36 1.65 11.29
CA VAL A 38 30.71 2.97 11.27
C VAL A 38 30.41 3.29 9.81
N PHE A 39 29.25 3.85 9.55
CA PHE A 39 28.86 4.27 8.21
C PHE A 39 28.15 5.61 8.25
N ALA A 40 28.26 6.35 7.16
CA ALA A 40 27.47 7.55 6.91
C ALA A 40 27.27 7.68 5.40
N ASP A 41 26.03 7.86 5.00
CA ASP A 41 25.60 8.02 3.61
C ASP A 41 24.76 9.30 3.51
N PHE A 42 24.97 10.06 2.44
CA PHE A 42 24.20 11.22 2.09
C PHE A 42 23.69 11.07 0.68
N GLN A 43 22.39 11.33 0.48
CA GLN A 43 21.78 11.36 -0.83
C GLN A 43 21.07 12.70 -1.02
N ARG A 44 21.32 13.36 -2.16
CA ARG A 44 20.49 14.47 -2.66
C ARG A 44 19.75 14.03 -3.89
N GLN A 45 18.45 14.18 -3.87
CA GLN A 45 17.60 13.97 -5.02
C GLN A 45 16.95 15.29 -5.41
N THR A 46 17.09 15.68 -6.68
CA THR A 46 16.32 16.78 -7.27
C THR A 46 15.36 16.22 -8.31
N ARG A 47 14.18 16.83 -8.41
CA ARG A 47 13.21 16.54 -9.45
C ARG A 47 12.61 17.85 -9.93
N ASP A 48 12.79 18.15 -11.22
CA ASP A 48 12.30 19.34 -11.88
C ASP A 48 11.56 19.01 -13.16
N GLY A 49 10.71 19.95 -13.62
CA GLY A 49 9.96 19.79 -14.86
C GLY A 49 8.48 20.08 -14.73
N ILE A 50 7.69 19.40 -15.55
CA ILE A 50 6.23 19.57 -15.60
C ILE A 50 5.56 18.18 -15.62
N ASP A 51 4.63 17.96 -14.71
CA ASP A 51 3.71 16.84 -14.78
C ASP A 51 2.24 17.31 -14.91
N ILE A 52 1.28 16.40 -14.80
CA ILE A 52 -0.14 16.69 -14.90
C ILE A 52 -0.78 16.51 -13.53
N THR A 53 -1.61 17.49 -13.14
CA THR A 53 -2.51 17.37 -12.00
C THR A 53 -3.94 17.63 -12.44
N SER A 54 -4.92 17.22 -11.62
CA SER A 54 -6.32 17.55 -11.81
C SER A 54 -6.74 18.62 -10.80
N ALA A 55 -7.59 19.52 -11.23
CA ALA A 55 -8.25 20.48 -10.37
C ALA A 55 -9.73 20.59 -10.72
N GLY A 56 -10.56 20.78 -9.69
CA GLY A 56 -12.00 21.00 -9.88
C GLY A 56 -12.34 22.47 -10.05
N SER A 57 -13.36 22.77 -10.86
CA SER A 57 -14.04 24.04 -10.90
C SER A 57 -15.52 23.77 -10.90
N TYR A 58 -16.18 23.97 -9.73
CA TYR A 58 -17.59 23.63 -9.52
C TYR A 58 -17.88 22.14 -9.77
N THR A 59 -18.61 21.81 -10.83
CA THR A 59 -18.96 20.44 -11.25
C THR A 59 -18.02 19.88 -12.32
N GLN A 60 -16.94 20.58 -12.64
CA GLN A 60 -16.05 20.20 -13.74
C GLN A 60 -14.62 20.00 -13.25
N ALA A 61 -13.95 19.00 -13.79
CA ALA A 61 -12.55 18.75 -13.58
C ALA A 61 -11.73 19.26 -14.78
N SER A 62 -10.55 19.79 -14.49
CA SER A 62 -9.58 20.23 -15.50
C SER A 62 -8.26 19.55 -15.27
N PHE A 63 -7.56 19.17 -16.34
CA PHE A 63 -6.17 18.78 -16.30
C PHE A 63 -5.28 20.00 -16.46
N LEU A 64 -4.34 20.17 -15.55
CA LEU A 64 -3.45 21.31 -15.49
C LEU A 64 -1.98 20.86 -15.53
N PRO A 65 -1.11 21.60 -16.23
CA PRO A 65 0.32 21.43 -16.09
C PRO A 65 0.73 21.85 -14.68
N ARG A 66 1.52 21.02 -14.01
CA ARG A 66 2.02 21.22 -12.67
C ARG A 66 3.54 21.31 -12.71
N TRP A 67 4.10 22.47 -12.33
CA TRP A 67 5.54 22.65 -12.23
C TRP A 67 6.07 21.90 -11.01
N ILE A 68 7.09 21.12 -11.24
CA ILE A 68 7.82 20.37 -10.22
C ILE A 68 9.19 21.05 -10.05
N ASP A 69 9.56 21.32 -8.81
CA ASP A 69 10.89 21.77 -8.40
C ASP A 69 11.10 21.33 -6.95
N TYR A 70 11.52 20.06 -6.81
CA TYR A 70 11.67 19.37 -5.52
C TYR A 70 13.13 19.07 -5.26
N GLU A 71 13.54 19.26 -4.03
CA GLU A 71 14.79 18.79 -3.48
C GLU A 71 14.52 17.93 -2.24
N THR A 72 15.20 16.80 -2.14
CA THR A 72 15.15 15.94 -0.96
C THR A 72 16.57 15.56 -0.58
N ASP A 73 16.98 15.96 0.63
CA ASP A 73 18.24 15.54 1.25
C ASP A 73 17.97 14.40 2.24
N GLN A 74 18.75 13.34 2.15
CA GLN A 74 18.68 12.21 3.08
C GLN A 74 20.05 11.97 3.68
N ILE A 75 20.06 11.68 4.98
CA ILE A 75 21.24 11.32 5.75
C ILE A 75 20.96 10.00 6.46
N ASP A 76 21.81 9.00 6.27
CA ASP A 76 21.81 7.76 7.02
C ASP A 76 23.19 7.58 7.67
N ALA A 77 23.26 7.48 8.99
CA ALA A 77 24.52 7.31 9.70
C ALA A 77 24.35 6.37 10.89
N GLY A 78 25.33 5.52 11.12
CA GLY A 78 25.20 4.58 12.22
C GLY A 78 26.46 3.84 12.58
N VAL A 79 26.31 3.08 13.63
CA VAL A 79 27.35 2.19 14.16
C VAL A 79 26.79 0.78 14.30
N GLN A 80 27.57 -0.20 13.91
CA GLN A 80 27.24 -1.60 14.02
C GLN A 80 28.35 -2.34 14.73
N TYR A 81 27.97 -3.17 15.71
CA TYR A 81 28.83 -4.16 16.33
C TYR A 81 28.30 -5.55 16.00
N ALA A 82 29.10 -6.42 15.42
CA ALA A 82 28.65 -7.74 15.01
C ALA A 82 29.72 -8.80 15.26
N THR A 83 29.35 -9.84 16.00
CA THR A 83 30.10 -11.07 16.20
C THR A 83 29.36 -12.26 15.58
N ASN A 84 29.84 -13.48 15.72
CA ASN A 84 29.17 -14.67 15.22
C ASN A 84 27.76 -14.87 15.82
N ASP A 85 27.58 -14.52 17.10
CA ASP A 85 26.37 -14.81 17.86
C ASP A 85 25.57 -13.56 18.24
N PHE A 86 26.16 -12.37 18.11
CA PHE A 86 25.52 -11.11 18.50
C PHE A 86 25.73 -10.04 17.44
N SER A 87 24.68 -9.28 17.14
CA SER A 87 24.78 -8.05 16.37
C SER A 87 23.90 -6.96 16.96
N LEU A 88 24.40 -5.73 16.93
CA LEU A 88 23.72 -4.53 17.38
C LEU A 88 24.01 -3.41 16.39
N THR A 89 22.98 -2.71 15.95
CA THR A 89 23.09 -1.54 15.08
C THR A 89 22.32 -0.39 15.71
N PHE A 90 22.96 0.75 15.83
CA PHE A 90 22.34 2.03 16.15
C PHE A 90 22.51 2.95 14.96
N ALA A 91 21.41 3.55 14.48
CA ALA A 91 21.45 4.41 13.33
C ALA A 91 20.54 5.63 13.49
N TYR A 92 20.93 6.70 12.83
CA TYR A 92 20.14 7.91 12.60
C TYR A 92 19.78 7.99 11.11
N PHE A 93 18.53 8.36 10.83
CA PHE A 93 18.02 8.70 9.51
C PHE A 93 17.40 10.10 9.56
N GLY A 94 17.71 10.95 8.58
CA GLY A 94 17.09 12.25 8.38
C GLY A 94 16.68 12.42 6.93
N SER A 95 15.51 13.00 6.68
CA SER A 95 14.99 13.35 5.35
C SER A 95 14.42 14.75 5.39
N PHE A 96 14.88 15.62 4.49
CA PHE A 96 14.54 17.03 4.42
C PHE A 96 14.03 17.32 3.01
N PHE A 97 12.73 17.61 2.91
CA PHE A 97 12.06 17.88 1.64
C PHE A 97 11.77 19.35 1.49
N THR A 98 12.10 19.91 0.32
CA THR A 98 11.84 21.30 -0.06
C THR A 98 11.14 21.35 -1.40
N ASN A 99 10.12 22.21 -1.51
CA ASN A 99 9.37 22.50 -2.72
C ASN A 99 9.40 23.99 -3.02
N GLN A 100 10.01 24.38 -4.15
CA GLN A 100 10.10 25.79 -4.54
C GLN A 100 8.76 26.41 -4.97
N ASN A 101 7.71 25.60 -5.15
CA ASN A 101 6.39 26.02 -5.58
C ASN A 101 5.35 25.89 -4.49
N GLN A 102 4.96 26.95 -3.82
CA GLN A 102 3.95 26.94 -2.74
C GLN A 102 2.51 26.75 -3.25
N SER A 103 2.21 27.13 -4.49
CA SER A 103 0.87 27.05 -5.06
C SER A 103 0.87 26.88 -6.57
N LEU A 104 -0.24 26.38 -7.10
CA LEU A 104 -0.58 26.40 -8.49
C LEU A 104 -1.80 27.30 -8.68
N THR A 105 -1.66 28.33 -9.53
CA THR A 105 -2.76 29.24 -9.87
C THR A 105 -3.04 29.13 -11.37
N TRP A 106 -4.31 29.09 -11.74
CA TRP A 106 -4.75 29.02 -13.14
C TRP A 106 -5.98 29.90 -13.38
N ASP A 107 -6.15 30.34 -14.61
CA ASP A 107 -7.29 31.13 -14.99
C ASP A 107 -8.54 30.24 -15.15
N THR A 108 -9.70 30.75 -14.75
CA THR A 108 -10.96 30.05 -14.96
C THR A 108 -11.31 30.02 -16.47
N PRO A 109 -11.73 28.87 -17.02
CA PRO A 109 -12.14 28.79 -18.41
C PRO A 109 -13.54 29.37 -18.67
N PHE A 110 -14.26 29.79 -17.63
CA PHE A 110 -15.62 30.32 -17.73
C PHE A 110 -15.65 31.79 -18.16
N LEU A 111 -16.84 32.26 -18.54
CA LEU A 111 -17.07 33.62 -19.02
C LEU A 111 -16.55 34.70 -18.06
N ALA A 112 -15.90 35.70 -18.66
CA ALA A 112 -15.58 36.94 -17.97
C ALA A 112 -16.87 37.61 -17.46
N GLY A 113 -17.01 37.73 -16.14
CA GLY A 113 -18.22 38.27 -15.48
C GLY A 113 -18.66 37.45 -14.26
N SER A 114 -18.11 36.25 -14.06
CA SER A 114 -18.03 35.65 -12.73
C SER A 114 -16.98 36.41 -11.94
N ASP A 115 -17.21 36.67 -10.66
CA ASP A 115 -16.23 37.33 -9.75
C ASP A 115 -14.93 36.49 -9.59
N MET A 116 -14.79 35.40 -10.32
CA MET A 116 -13.67 34.48 -10.36
C MET A 116 -12.89 34.57 -11.66
N SER A 117 -11.78 35.25 -11.66
CA SER A 117 -10.83 35.25 -12.79
C SER A 117 -9.82 34.11 -12.71
N SER A 118 -9.47 33.66 -11.51
CA SER A 118 -8.43 32.66 -11.26
C SER A 118 -8.78 31.79 -10.06
N LEU A 119 -8.25 30.59 -10.06
CA LEU A 119 -8.36 29.59 -8.98
C LEU A 119 -6.96 29.23 -8.51
N ARG A 120 -6.81 28.86 -7.23
CA ARG A 120 -5.53 28.47 -6.66
C ARG A 120 -5.64 27.20 -5.84
N MET A 121 -4.62 26.37 -5.94
CA MET A 121 -4.41 25.17 -5.13
C MET A 121 -3.05 25.26 -4.43
N ALA A 122 -3.01 24.96 -3.13
CA ALA A 122 -1.75 24.80 -2.40
C ALA A 122 -0.96 23.59 -2.92
N ARG A 123 0.35 23.65 -2.77
CA ARG A 123 1.27 22.58 -3.12
C ARG A 123 1.80 21.90 -1.86
N GLU A 124 2.52 20.83 -2.09
CA GLU A 124 3.16 20.06 -1.03
C GLU A 124 4.13 20.97 -0.24
N PRO A 125 3.94 21.10 1.09
CA PRO A 125 4.78 21.95 1.92
C PRO A 125 6.15 21.34 2.20
N ASP A 126 7.11 22.18 2.52
CA ASP A 126 8.39 21.76 3.06
C ASP A 126 8.18 20.99 4.36
N ASN A 127 8.96 19.92 4.54
CA ASN A 127 8.88 19.10 5.74
C ASN A 127 10.20 18.37 6.01
N ASP A 128 10.39 18.02 7.26
CA ASP A 128 11.49 17.15 7.67
C ASP A 128 11.02 15.96 8.50
N PHE A 129 11.81 14.90 8.44
CA PHE A 129 11.63 13.71 9.25
C PHE A 129 12.97 13.22 9.76
N GLN A 130 13.06 12.94 11.06
CA GLN A 130 14.25 12.47 11.72
C GLN A 130 13.92 11.23 12.55
N GLN A 131 14.80 10.22 12.51
CA GLN A 131 14.57 8.96 13.22
C GLN A 131 15.86 8.42 13.85
N LEU A 132 15.76 7.93 15.07
CA LEU A 132 16.77 7.11 15.71
C LEU A 132 16.28 5.66 15.76
N SER A 133 17.15 4.73 15.42
CA SER A 133 16.84 3.32 15.45
C SER A 133 17.88 2.48 16.14
N LEU A 134 17.42 1.41 16.81
CA LEU A 134 18.24 0.40 17.45
C LEU A 134 17.73 -0.97 17.01
N SER A 135 18.59 -1.80 16.46
CA SER A 135 18.24 -3.17 16.12
C SER A 135 19.36 -4.14 16.50
N GLY A 136 18.95 -5.35 16.86
CA GLY A 136 19.93 -6.34 17.26
C GLY A 136 19.43 -7.77 17.14
N LYS A 137 20.38 -8.69 17.15
CA LYS A 137 20.16 -10.12 17.08
C LYS A 137 21.12 -10.83 18.00
N TYR A 138 20.62 -11.79 18.75
CA TYR A 138 21.42 -12.65 19.61
C TYR A 138 21.06 -14.12 19.36
N ARG A 139 22.09 -14.95 19.16
CA ARG A 139 21.95 -16.39 19.05
C ARG A 139 22.42 -17.05 20.33
N MET A 140 21.56 -17.83 20.93
CA MET A 140 21.86 -18.67 22.10
C MET A 140 22.00 -20.13 21.65
N SER A 141 22.98 -20.82 22.20
CA SER A 141 23.19 -22.27 21.96
C SER A 141 22.02 -23.12 22.49
N THR A 142 21.35 -22.65 23.55
CA THR A 142 20.20 -23.33 24.14
C THR A 142 19.07 -23.35 23.13
N TRP A 143 18.68 -24.55 22.67
CA TRP A 143 17.62 -24.78 21.67
C TRP A 143 17.83 -24.03 20.35
N ASP A 144 19.08 -23.73 19.98
CA ASP A 144 19.40 -22.92 18.79
C ASP A 144 18.48 -21.69 18.71
N THR A 145 18.35 -20.99 19.83
CA THR A 145 17.38 -19.87 19.95
C THR A 145 18.00 -18.60 19.39
N ILE A 146 17.22 -17.90 18.54
CA ILE A 146 17.57 -16.59 18.00
C ILE A 146 16.54 -15.59 18.52
N VAL A 147 17.02 -14.55 19.17
CA VAL A 147 16.24 -13.38 19.55
C VAL A 147 16.66 -12.23 18.66
N ALA A 148 15.70 -11.62 17.97
CA ALA A 148 15.89 -10.40 17.18
C ALA A 148 14.96 -9.32 17.72
N PHE A 149 15.47 -8.10 17.84
CA PHE A 149 14.69 -6.95 18.26
C PHE A 149 15.00 -5.73 17.40
N SER A 150 14.05 -4.83 17.33
CA SER A 150 14.20 -3.51 16.73
C SER A 150 13.36 -2.50 17.50
N ALA A 151 13.83 -1.26 17.58
CA ALA A 151 13.08 -0.12 18.08
C ALA A 151 13.48 1.11 17.26
N ALA A 152 12.53 1.97 16.96
CA ALA A 152 12.80 3.25 16.31
C ALA A 152 11.84 4.31 16.84
N TYR A 153 12.36 5.52 17.01
CA TYR A 153 11.59 6.71 17.32
C TYR A 153 11.90 7.76 16.25
N GLY A 154 10.86 8.31 15.64
CA GLY A 154 10.96 9.34 14.63
C GLY A 154 10.05 10.52 14.93
N SER A 155 10.43 11.71 14.47
CA SER A 155 9.62 12.92 14.52
C SER A 155 9.63 13.59 13.16
N GLY A 156 8.45 13.96 12.66
CA GLY A 156 8.25 14.72 11.43
C GLY A 156 7.63 16.07 11.76
N GLU A 157 8.13 17.12 11.15
CA GLU A 157 7.65 18.49 11.37
C GLU A 157 7.37 19.19 10.02
N GLN A 158 6.37 20.11 10.05
CA GLN A 158 6.02 20.97 8.94
C GLN A 158 5.50 22.29 9.50
N ASP A 159 6.22 23.38 9.22
CA ASP A 159 5.91 24.72 9.74
C ASP A 159 5.84 25.80 8.66
N GLU A 160 5.73 25.42 7.39
CA GLU A 160 5.63 26.36 6.28
C GLU A 160 4.42 27.29 6.45
N SER A 161 4.59 28.54 6.02
CA SER A 161 3.55 29.55 6.11
C SER A 161 2.32 29.20 5.28
N LEU A 162 1.14 29.30 5.91
CA LEU A 162 -0.13 29.05 5.25
C LEU A 162 -0.45 30.15 4.21
N LEU A 163 -1.03 29.72 3.10
CA LEU A 163 -1.60 30.63 2.11
C LEU A 163 -2.95 31.18 2.60
N PRO A 164 -3.35 32.41 2.19
CA PRO A 164 -4.70 32.90 2.42
C PRO A 164 -5.75 31.90 1.89
N TYR A 165 -6.92 31.83 2.49
CA TYR A 165 -8.01 30.92 2.10
C TYR A 165 -8.39 30.97 0.63
N THR A 166 -8.28 32.18 0.03
CA THR A 166 -8.68 32.44 -1.35
C THR A 166 -7.89 33.59 -1.95
N ILE A 167 -7.78 33.59 -3.27
CA ILE A 167 -7.30 34.73 -4.05
C ILE A 167 -8.44 35.61 -4.56
N ASN A 168 -9.70 35.19 -4.39
CA ASN A 168 -10.88 35.93 -4.81
C ASN A 168 -11.22 37.01 -3.78
N GLN A 169 -11.03 38.28 -4.17
CA GLN A 169 -11.28 39.43 -3.32
C GLN A 169 -12.78 39.66 -2.99
N GLY A 170 -13.68 39.03 -3.74
CA GLY A 170 -15.12 39.06 -3.47
C GLY A 170 -15.56 38.21 -2.28
N ILE A 171 -14.69 37.30 -1.79
CA ILE A 171 -14.98 36.39 -0.68
C ILE A 171 -14.39 36.97 0.60
N VAL A 172 -15.26 37.19 1.60
CA VAL A 172 -14.85 37.63 2.93
C VAL A 172 -14.65 36.42 3.82
N THR A 173 -13.45 36.24 4.35
CA THR A 173 -13.09 35.18 5.27
C THR A 173 -12.66 35.73 6.62
N THR A 174 -12.69 34.89 7.65
CA THR A 174 -12.01 35.18 8.90
C THR A 174 -10.49 35.20 8.69
N PRO A 175 -9.73 35.85 9.57
CA PRO A 175 -8.27 35.70 9.56
C PRO A 175 -7.88 34.22 9.73
N LEU A 176 -6.75 33.81 9.14
CA LEU A 176 -6.18 32.50 9.40
C LEU A 176 -5.97 32.33 10.92
N PRO A 177 -6.36 31.18 11.52
CA PRO A 177 -6.23 30.97 12.97
C PRO A 177 -4.75 30.94 13.42
N GLN A 178 -3.84 30.62 12.50
CA GLN A 178 -2.41 30.57 12.77
C GLN A 178 -1.61 30.84 11.46
N ALA A 179 -0.35 31.22 11.61
CA ALA A 179 0.52 31.55 10.45
C ALA A 179 1.04 30.32 9.74
N SER A 180 1.21 29.22 10.45
CA SER A 180 1.63 27.90 9.97
C SER A 180 0.76 26.83 10.61
N LEU A 181 0.65 25.64 10.02
CA LEU A 181 -0.04 24.52 10.62
C LEU A 181 0.69 24.01 11.88
N ASN A 182 2.01 24.26 12.00
CA ASN A 182 2.86 23.69 13.06
C ASN A 182 2.64 22.20 13.22
N ALA A 183 2.56 21.50 12.08
CA ALA A 183 2.27 20.08 12.10
C ALA A 183 3.44 19.32 12.69
N LYS A 184 3.12 18.42 13.61
CA LYS A 184 4.09 17.54 14.23
C LYS A 184 3.53 16.13 14.35
N VAL A 185 4.32 15.15 13.91
CA VAL A 185 3.98 13.73 13.98
C VAL A 185 5.15 12.96 14.58
N ASP A 186 4.93 12.39 15.76
CA ASP A 186 5.88 11.46 16.36
C ASP A 186 5.53 10.03 15.98
N THR A 187 6.53 9.19 15.75
CA THR A 187 6.37 7.77 15.46
C THR A 187 7.20 6.94 16.41
N PHE A 188 6.64 5.87 16.92
CA PHE A 188 7.35 4.90 17.73
C PHE A 188 7.02 3.50 17.24
N ASN A 189 8.04 2.71 16.93
CA ASN A 189 7.84 1.31 16.58
C ASN A 189 8.89 0.43 17.25
N TYR A 190 8.45 -0.75 17.68
CA TYR A 190 9.35 -1.78 18.18
C TYR A 190 8.88 -3.17 17.80
N GLY A 191 9.83 -4.08 17.68
CA GLY A 191 9.56 -5.46 17.34
C GLY A 191 10.48 -6.40 18.11
N LEU A 192 9.94 -7.56 18.48
CA LEU A 192 10.66 -8.67 19.07
C LEU A 192 10.29 -9.97 18.35
N THR A 193 11.28 -10.73 17.93
CA THR A 193 11.06 -12.07 17.34
C THR A 193 11.97 -13.06 18.04
N VAL A 194 11.38 -14.15 18.53
CA VAL A 194 12.09 -15.28 19.12
C VAL A 194 11.83 -16.50 18.26
N THR A 195 12.89 -17.11 17.74
CA THR A 195 12.82 -18.39 17.03
C THR A 195 13.64 -19.41 17.78
N SER A 196 13.07 -20.57 18.08
CA SER A 196 13.73 -21.61 18.88
C SER A 196 13.46 -22.99 18.28
N ARG A 197 14.40 -23.92 18.53
CA ARG A 197 14.29 -25.33 18.19
C ARG A 197 14.39 -26.19 19.45
N PRO A 198 13.34 -26.24 20.29
CA PRO A 198 13.39 -26.97 21.56
C PRO A 198 13.67 -28.45 21.38
N PHE A 199 13.36 -29.00 20.20
CA PHE A 199 13.64 -30.39 19.82
C PHE A 199 14.14 -30.41 18.35
N ALA A 200 14.88 -31.45 18.00
CA ALA A 200 15.41 -31.61 16.63
C ALA A 200 14.35 -31.55 15.52
N LYS A 201 13.11 -31.90 15.84
CA LYS A 201 11.97 -31.93 14.90
C LYS A 201 10.99 -30.77 15.05
N ALA A 202 11.17 -29.91 16.05
CA ALA A 202 10.26 -28.82 16.36
C ALA A 202 10.92 -27.45 16.19
N ARG A 203 10.19 -26.53 15.60
CA ARG A 203 10.56 -25.10 15.53
C ARG A 203 9.37 -24.28 16.03
N VAL A 204 9.64 -23.33 16.89
CA VAL A 204 8.65 -22.36 17.40
C VAL A 204 9.13 -20.97 17.08
N LYS A 205 8.21 -20.11 16.64
CA LYS A 205 8.44 -18.69 16.43
C LYS A 205 7.39 -17.90 17.20
N LEU A 206 7.86 -16.92 17.97
CA LEU A 206 7.05 -15.90 18.64
C LEU A 206 7.46 -14.56 18.07
N GLY A 207 6.49 -13.69 17.83
CA GLY A 207 6.71 -12.34 17.36
C GLY A 207 5.76 -11.37 18.06
N TYR A 208 6.27 -10.19 18.35
CA TYR A 208 5.47 -9.05 18.75
C TYR A 208 5.97 -7.82 18.01
N ARG A 209 5.06 -7.03 17.48
CA ARG A 209 5.36 -5.77 16.81
C ARG A 209 4.36 -4.72 17.29
N TYR A 210 4.86 -3.53 17.54
CA TYR A 210 4.07 -2.35 17.86
C TYR A 210 4.49 -1.20 16.96
N ASP A 211 3.52 -0.49 16.41
CA ASP A 211 3.71 0.69 15.58
C ASP A 211 2.72 1.76 16.08
N GLU A 212 3.21 2.95 16.36
CA GLU A 212 2.46 4.12 16.79
C GLU A 212 2.76 5.32 15.90
N ARG A 213 1.74 6.07 15.58
CA ARG A 213 1.80 7.38 14.97
C ARG A 213 0.97 8.34 15.82
N ASP A 214 1.64 9.25 16.49
CA ASP A 214 1.02 10.31 17.31
C ASP A 214 1.10 11.64 16.54
N ASN A 215 -0.05 12.14 16.11
CA ASN A 215 -0.16 13.40 15.40
C ASN A 215 -0.54 14.51 16.36
N GLN A 216 0.46 15.28 16.79
CA GLN A 216 0.36 16.37 17.75
C GLN A 216 0.02 17.73 17.10
N THR A 217 -0.39 17.73 15.82
CA THR A 217 -0.75 18.96 15.10
C THR A 217 -1.90 19.68 15.82
N PRO A 218 -1.78 20.98 16.13
CA PRO A 218 -2.84 21.73 16.80
C PRO A 218 -4.15 21.71 16.00
N VAL A 219 -5.26 21.53 16.71
CA VAL A 219 -6.60 21.62 16.13
C VAL A 219 -7.05 23.07 16.11
N SER A 220 -7.49 23.56 14.97
CA SER A 220 -8.03 24.89 14.77
C SER A 220 -9.29 24.86 13.92
N GLU A 221 -10.07 25.94 13.97
CA GLU A 221 -11.26 26.13 13.13
C GLU A 221 -10.88 26.98 11.89
N TRP A 222 -11.33 26.54 10.74
CA TRP A 222 -10.98 27.06 9.43
C TRP A 222 -12.23 27.43 8.65
N ASP A 223 -12.21 28.59 7.97
CA ASP A 223 -13.22 28.88 6.96
C ASP A 223 -13.13 27.89 5.81
N ARG A 224 -14.27 27.37 5.37
CA ARG A 224 -14.34 26.53 4.19
C ARG A 224 -14.66 27.38 2.96
N VAL A 225 -13.66 27.62 2.14
CA VAL A 225 -13.83 28.25 0.83
C VAL A 225 -13.82 27.15 -0.24
N ILE A 226 -14.88 27.10 -1.04
CA ILE A 226 -15.04 26.10 -2.07
C ILE A 226 -14.57 26.68 -3.40
N LEU A 227 -13.45 26.10 -3.93
CA LEU A 227 -12.90 26.39 -5.26
C LEU A 227 -12.75 27.88 -5.55
N ASP A 228 -12.31 28.68 -4.59
CA ASP A 228 -12.23 30.16 -4.68
C ASP A 228 -13.54 30.85 -5.10
N SER A 229 -14.68 30.14 -5.03
CA SER A 229 -15.98 30.60 -5.56
C SER A 229 -16.88 31.18 -4.50
N PHE A 230 -17.02 30.50 -3.37
CA PHE A 230 -17.87 30.92 -2.28
C PHE A 230 -17.44 30.31 -0.94
N GLN A 231 -17.76 31.02 0.13
CA GLN A 231 -17.60 30.52 1.48
C GLN A 231 -18.85 29.73 1.87
N SER A 232 -18.66 28.55 2.44
CA SER A 232 -19.78 27.67 2.84
C SER A 232 -20.58 28.21 4.03
N GLY A 233 -20.02 29.17 4.81
CA GLY A 233 -20.59 29.67 6.05
C GLY A 233 -20.43 28.70 7.25
N VAL A 234 -19.71 27.61 7.06
CA VAL A 234 -19.42 26.61 8.10
C VAL A 234 -17.92 26.61 8.37
N LEU A 235 -17.54 26.61 9.65
CA LEU A 235 -16.17 26.39 10.08
C LEU A 235 -15.90 24.88 10.13
N GLU A 236 -14.75 24.47 9.67
CA GLU A 236 -14.27 23.07 9.73
C GLU A 236 -13.01 22.98 10.58
N GLN A 237 -12.85 21.88 11.29
CA GLN A 237 -11.63 21.60 12.05
C GLN A 237 -10.72 20.66 11.28
N ASN A 238 -9.43 20.88 11.38
CA ASN A 238 -8.45 19.89 10.91
C ASN A 238 -8.43 18.68 11.86
N THR A 239 -8.19 17.51 11.30
CA THR A 239 -8.22 16.22 11.98
C THR A 239 -6.84 15.60 12.04
N PRO A 240 -6.10 15.71 13.16
CA PRO A 240 -4.79 15.11 13.32
C PRO A 240 -4.90 13.60 13.60
N PHE A 241 -4.99 12.80 12.54
CA PHE A 241 -5.12 11.34 12.65
C PHE A 241 -3.94 10.70 13.36
N SER A 242 -4.22 10.00 14.46
CA SER A 242 -3.29 9.16 15.19
C SER A 242 -3.75 7.71 15.17
N TYR A 243 -2.83 6.80 15.34
CA TYR A 243 -3.14 5.39 15.57
C TYR A 243 -2.00 4.69 16.31
N ASP A 244 -2.36 3.63 17.02
CA ASP A 244 -1.44 2.60 17.43
C ASP A 244 -1.89 1.23 16.91
N ARG A 245 -0.92 0.36 16.65
CA ARG A 245 -1.16 -0.98 16.14
C ARG A 245 -0.22 -1.96 16.81
N SER A 246 -0.77 -3.03 17.36
CA SER A 246 -0.01 -4.17 17.84
C SER A 246 -0.26 -5.42 17.00
N LEU A 247 0.76 -6.25 16.83
CA LEU A 247 0.69 -7.54 16.16
C LEU A 247 1.43 -8.57 16.99
N PHE A 248 0.68 -9.51 17.54
CA PHE A 248 1.22 -10.72 18.19
C PHE A 248 1.14 -11.89 17.21
N THR A 249 2.22 -12.66 17.10
CA THR A 249 2.27 -13.87 16.26
C THR A 249 2.87 -15.03 17.03
N VAL A 250 2.29 -16.20 16.89
CA VAL A 250 2.86 -17.46 17.35
C VAL A 250 2.70 -18.51 16.27
N SER A 251 3.76 -19.26 16.00
CA SER A 251 3.69 -20.38 15.07
C SER A 251 4.61 -21.51 15.50
N GLY A 252 4.19 -22.73 15.17
CA GLY A 252 4.94 -23.94 15.41
C GLY A 252 5.03 -24.82 14.16
N GLU A 253 6.17 -25.44 13.95
CA GLU A 253 6.38 -26.48 12.94
C GLU A 253 6.88 -27.75 13.62
N TYR A 254 6.35 -28.89 13.22
CA TYR A 254 6.83 -30.19 13.66
C TYR A 254 7.06 -31.14 12.47
N ALA A 255 8.28 -31.64 12.34
CA ALA A 255 8.66 -32.61 11.30
C ALA A 255 8.46 -34.04 11.84
N PHE A 256 7.32 -34.65 11.55
CA PHE A 256 7.04 -36.05 11.91
C PHE A 256 8.04 -36.99 11.25
N SER A 257 8.35 -36.73 10.00
CA SER A 257 9.34 -37.45 9.21
C SER A 257 10.04 -36.50 8.22
N ARG A 258 10.96 -37.02 7.42
CA ARG A 258 11.52 -36.26 6.29
C ARG A 258 10.46 -35.93 5.22
N ALA A 259 9.42 -36.79 5.14
CA ALA A 259 8.35 -36.63 4.17
C ALA A 259 7.18 -35.79 4.67
N LEU A 260 6.96 -35.65 5.99
CA LEU A 260 5.75 -35.03 6.53
C LEU A 260 6.10 -33.98 7.58
N LYS A 261 5.63 -32.75 7.34
CA LYS A 261 5.70 -31.62 8.27
C LYS A 261 4.30 -31.02 8.47
N LEU A 262 4.00 -30.67 9.71
CA LEU A 262 2.82 -29.89 10.08
C LEU A 262 3.27 -28.57 10.66
N SER A 263 2.55 -27.52 10.32
CA SER A 263 2.73 -26.18 10.89
C SER A 263 1.37 -25.62 11.28
N ALA A 264 1.33 -24.83 12.32
CA ALA A 264 0.14 -24.07 12.70
C ALA A 264 0.58 -22.71 13.26
N GLY A 265 -0.27 -21.72 13.14
CA GLY A 265 0.00 -20.40 13.65
C GLY A 265 -1.27 -19.65 14.01
N TYR A 266 -1.06 -18.65 14.84
CA TYR A 266 -2.08 -17.68 15.24
C TYR A 266 -1.48 -16.30 15.24
N GLU A 267 -2.26 -15.34 14.78
CA GLU A 267 -1.92 -13.92 14.76
C GLU A 267 -3.07 -13.12 15.34
N ARG A 268 -2.74 -12.15 16.18
CA ARG A 268 -3.68 -11.17 16.70
C ARG A 268 -3.16 -9.78 16.42
N ARG A 269 -3.97 -8.99 15.71
CA ARG A 269 -3.72 -7.59 15.42
C ARG A 269 -4.76 -6.74 16.11
N GLU A 270 -4.30 -5.72 16.83
CA GLU A 270 -5.14 -4.70 17.42
C GLU A 270 -4.74 -3.35 16.84
N ILE A 271 -5.73 -2.51 16.51
CA ILE A 271 -5.53 -1.16 15.98
C ILE A 271 -6.48 -0.23 16.70
N ASN A 272 -5.93 0.80 17.31
CA ASN A 272 -6.68 1.93 17.86
C ASN A 272 -6.46 3.16 16.97
N ARG A 273 -7.49 3.97 16.76
CA ARG A 273 -7.45 5.13 15.84
C ARG A 273 -8.26 6.29 16.43
N ASP A 274 -7.75 7.48 16.16
CA ASP A 274 -8.52 8.71 16.37
C ASP A 274 -9.21 9.12 15.06
N TYR A 275 -10.32 9.85 15.17
CA TYR A 275 -11.04 10.43 14.05
C TYR A 275 -11.48 9.43 12.95
N GLN A 276 -11.72 8.19 13.32
CA GLN A 276 -12.22 7.15 12.43
C GLN A 276 -13.53 6.58 12.98
N GLU A 277 -14.40 6.10 12.09
CA GLU A 277 -15.70 5.53 12.47
C GLU A 277 -15.58 4.29 13.35
N VAL A 278 -14.43 3.62 13.31
CA VAL A 278 -14.08 2.50 14.18
C VAL A 278 -12.80 2.87 14.93
N ALA A 279 -12.95 3.15 16.23
CA ALA A 279 -11.82 3.50 17.08
C ALA A 279 -10.96 2.27 17.38
N GLU A 280 -11.57 1.15 17.74
CA GLU A 280 -10.87 -0.08 18.11
C GLU A 280 -11.23 -1.23 17.16
N GLN A 281 -10.23 -1.89 16.63
CA GLN A 281 -10.36 -3.03 15.73
C GLN A 281 -9.41 -4.15 16.14
N THR A 282 -9.93 -5.35 16.29
CA THR A 282 -9.15 -6.56 16.57
C THR A 282 -9.29 -7.55 15.41
N THR A 283 -8.19 -8.12 14.96
CA THR A 283 -8.20 -9.18 13.95
C THR A 283 -7.47 -10.40 14.49
N ASP A 284 -8.18 -11.51 14.57
CA ASP A 284 -7.67 -12.82 14.95
C ASP A 284 -7.56 -13.71 13.72
N HIS A 285 -6.39 -14.29 13.46
CA HIS A 285 -6.11 -15.15 12.31
C HIS A 285 -5.47 -16.45 12.77
N GLY A 286 -6.16 -17.54 12.55
CA GLY A 286 -5.69 -18.90 12.82
C GLY A 286 -5.51 -19.71 11.55
N TRP A 287 -4.38 -20.42 11.42
CA TRP A 287 -4.11 -21.24 10.24
C TRP A 287 -3.39 -22.54 10.58
N GLY A 288 -3.58 -23.54 9.72
CA GLY A 288 -2.87 -24.81 9.72
C GLY A 288 -2.31 -25.14 8.35
N GLN A 289 -1.16 -25.81 8.30
CA GLN A 289 -0.51 -26.22 7.06
C GLN A 289 0.07 -27.64 7.19
N ILE A 290 -0.14 -28.43 6.17
CA ILE A 290 0.52 -29.72 5.96
C ILE A 290 1.45 -29.62 4.76
N ARG A 291 2.67 -30.12 4.87
CA ARG A 291 3.58 -30.33 3.76
C ARG A 291 3.98 -31.79 3.69
N TRP A 292 3.67 -32.42 2.56
CA TRP A 292 3.89 -33.82 2.34
C TRP A 292 4.76 -34.07 1.10
N ARG A 293 5.89 -34.72 1.32
CA ARG A 293 6.86 -35.13 0.31
C ARG A 293 7.01 -36.65 0.28
N PRO A 294 6.06 -37.38 -0.33
CA PRO A 294 6.09 -38.84 -0.35
C PRO A 294 7.31 -39.38 -1.08
N THR A 295 7.80 -38.61 -2.07
CA THR A 295 9.00 -38.91 -2.87
C THR A 295 9.86 -37.67 -2.99
N THR A 296 11.06 -37.79 -3.54
CA THR A 296 11.96 -36.67 -3.78
C THR A 296 11.51 -35.72 -4.90
N TRP A 297 10.61 -36.17 -5.74
CA TRP A 297 10.11 -35.45 -6.90
C TRP A 297 8.70 -34.86 -6.74
N LEU A 298 8.01 -35.16 -5.63
CA LEU A 298 6.66 -34.68 -5.36
C LEU A 298 6.59 -33.93 -4.03
N ASP A 299 6.18 -32.67 -4.07
CA ASP A 299 5.93 -31.80 -2.90
C ASP A 299 4.48 -31.32 -2.95
N ILE A 300 3.70 -31.65 -1.93
CA ILE A 300 2.30 -31.23 -1.76
C ILE A 300 2.22 -30.39 -0.49
N ARG A 301 1.63 -29.21 -0.61
CA ARG A 301 1.35 -28.31 0.50
C ARG A 301 -0.13 -27.96 0.51
N GLY A 302 -0.80 -28.20 1.63
CA GLY A 302 -2.15 -27.70 1.92
C GLY A 302 -2.09 -26.73 3.08
N LYS A 303 -2.71 -25.57 2.96
CA LYS A 303 -2.86 -24.56 4.00
C LYS A 303 -4.31 -24.12 4.07
N GLY A 304 -4.83 -23.88 5.27
CA GLY A 304 -6.17 -23.32 5.45
C GLY A 304 -6.30 -22.68 6.82
N GLY A 305 -7.32 -21.85 6.96
CA GLY A 305 -7.53 -21.14 8.20
C GLY A 305 -8.71 -20.19 8.13
N THR A 306 -8.86 -19.44 9.21
CA THR A 306 -9.89 -18.42 9.37
C THR A 306 -9.29 -17.12 9.87
N GLU A 307 -9.90 -16.00 9.48
CA GLU A 307 -9.60 -14.69 10.01
C GLU A 307 -10.91 -14.00 10.43
N GLN A 308 -10.95 -13.49 11.63
CA GLN A 308 -12.07 -12.71 12.14
C GLN A 308 -11.60 -11.32 12.51
N ARG A 309 -12.18 -10.32 11.87
CA ARG A 309 -12.01 -8.91 12.21
C ARG A 309 -13.22 -8.44 13.00
N GLY A 310 -13.02 -8.23 14.30
CA GLY A 310 -13.99 -7.62 15.20
C GLY A 310 -13.79 -6.12 15.29
N VAL A 311 -14.87 -5.40 15.53
CA VAL A 311 -14.89 -3.96 15.74
C VAL A 311 -15.73 -3.66 16.99
N ASP A 312 -15.36 -2.64 17.76
CA ASP A 312 -16.10 -2.28 18.98
C ASP A 312 -17.46 -1.65 18.63
N ARG A 313 -17.42 -0.53 17.95
CA ARG A 313 -18.59 0.22 17.51
C ARG A 313 -18.25 0.97 16.22
N TYR A 314 -19.20 1.02 15.30
CA TYR A 314 -19.11 1.89 14.13
C TYR A 314 -19.84 3.19 14.44
N ASP A 315 -19.09 4.31 14.54
CA ASP A 315 -19.58 5.64 14.87
C ASP A 315 -19.59 6.54 13.64
N ASP A 316 -20.73 6.62 12.96
CA ASP A 316 -20.91 7.42 11.75
C ASP A 316 -20.82 8.94 12.01
N SER A 317 -20.95 9.39 13.27
CA SER A 317 -20.85 10.81 13.64
C SER A 317 -19.42 11.35 13.55
N VAL A 318 -18.42 10.48 13.52
CA VAL A 318 -16.98 10.83 13.35
C VAL A 318 -16.60 11.01 11.88
N ALA A 319 -17.49 10.67 10.94
CA ALA A 319 -17.22 10.80 9.51
C ALA A 319 -16.81 12.23 9.14
N VAL A 320 -15.66 12.35 8.49
CA VAL A 320 -15.09 13.64 8.03
C VAL A 320 -15.96 14.29 6.95
N SER A 321 -16.86 13.53 6.33
CA SER A 321 -17.82 14.01 5.32
C SER A 321 -19.23 14.00 5.89
N LEU A 322 -19.87 15.16 5.92
CA LEU A 322 -21.28 15.34 6.32
C LEU A 322 -22.27 14.62 5.37
N ASP A 323 -21.80 14.16 4.22
CA ASP A 323 -22.61 13.55 3.16
C ASP A 323 -22.45 12.02 3.11
N GLN A 324 -22.11 11.38 4.21
CA GLN A 324 -21.99 9.93 4.28
C GLN A 324 -23.31 9.30 4.78
N ASN A 325 -23.76 8.23 4.10
CA ASN A 325 -24.88 7.44 4.58
C ASN A 325 -24.57 6.83 5.98
N PRO A 326 -25.38 7.08 7.03
CA PRO A 326 -25.10 6.58 8.38
C PRO A 326 -25.16 5.04 8.49
N LEU A 327 -25.80 4.36 7.54
CA LEU A 327 -25.83 2.89 7.48
C LEU A 327 -24.64 2.30 6.70
N MET A 328 -23.83 3.13 6.03
CA MET A 328 -22.67 2.66 5.29
C MET A 328 -21.60 2.11 6.20
N ARG A 329 -21.06 0.97 5.81
CA ARG A 329 -19.89 0.37 6.46
C ARG A 329 -18.76 0.29 5.43
N LYS A 330 -17.69 1.03 5.69
CA LYS A 330 -16.47 0.97 4.87
C LYS A 330 -15.85 -0.42 5.05
N TYR A 331 -15.66 -1.14 3.97
CA TYR A 331 -15.26 -2.56 4.01
C TYR A 331 -13.97 -2.82 4.83
N TYR A 332 -13.04 -1.86 4.89
CA TYR A 332 -11.80 -1.99 5.66
C TYR A 332 -11.97 -1.70 7.17
N LEU A 333 -13.10 -1.12 7.58
CA LEU A 333 -13.49 -0.86 8.98
C LEU A 333 -14.61 -1.79 9.46
N ALA A 334 -15.35 -2.43 8.56
CA ALA A 334 -16.46 -3.29 8.90
C ALA A 334 -16.00 -4.60 9.57
N TYR A 335 -16.89 -5.23 10.34
CA TYR A 335 -16.72 -6.62 10.73
C TYR A 335 -16.48 -7.49 9.50
N ARG A 336 -15.57 -8.45 9.59
CA ARG A 336 -15.32 -9.43 8.52
C ARG A 336 -14.97 -10.78 9.12
N TYR A 337 -15.56 -11.82 8.57
CA TYR A 337 -15.14 -13.20 8.78
C TYR A 337 -14.63 -13.77 7.45
N ARG A 338 -13.41 -14.28 7.43
CA ARG A 338 -12.78 -14.88 6.26
C ARG A 338 -12.44 -16.34 6.52
N GLU A 339 -12.79 -17.20 5.57
CA GLU A 339 -12.29 -18.57 5.46
C GLU A 339 -11.40 -18.67 4.22
N PHE A 340 -10.32 -19.41 4.31
CA PHE A 340 -9.44 -19.58 3.15
C PHE A 340 -8.80 -20.97 3.12
N GLY A 341 -8.51 -21.45 1.91
CA GLY A 341 -7.78 -22.67 1.64
C GLY A 341 -6.83 -22.54 0.46
N GLU A 342 -5.67 -23.16 0.53
CA GLU A 342 -4.67 -23.19 -0.53
C GLU A 342 -4.11 -24.61 -0.66
N VAL A 343 -3.99 -25.10 -1.89
CA VAL A 343 -3.26 -26.32 -2.21
C VAL A 343 -2.21 -26.00 -3.26
N ALA A 344 -0.96 -26.35 -2.97
CA ALA A 344 0.15 -26.22 -3.92
C ALA A 344 0.79 -27.59 -4.15
N VAL A 345 1.04 -27.93 -5.41
CA VAL A 345 1.67 -29.17 -5.84
C VAL A 345 2.85 -28.86 -6.74
N THR A 346 4.02 -29.40 -6.41
CA THR A 346 5.21 -29.32 -7.28
C THR A 346 5.68 -30.71 -7.63
N ILE A 347 5.89 -30.95 -8.93
CA ILE A 347 6.35 -32.20 -9.53
C ILE A 347 7.65 -31.91 -10.26
N SER A 348 8.76 -32.50 -9.80
CA SER A 348 10.08 -32.34 -10.40
C SER A 348 10.79 -33.71 -10.45
N PRO A 349 10.51 -34.53 -11.47
CA PRO A 349 11.06 -35.89 -11.56
C PRO A 349 12.60 -35.86 -11.68
N LEU A 350 13.27 -36.80 -11.00
CA LEU A 350 14.75 -36.81 -10.88
C LEU A 350 15.48 -36.94 -12.24
N ASP A 351 14.90 -37.70 -13.16
CA ASP A 351 15.50 -37.97 -14.47
C ASP A 351 14.84 -37.15 -15.59
N SER A 352 14.09 -36.10 -15.25
CA SER A 352 13.41 -35.22 -16.19
C SER A 352 13.88 -33.79 -16.04
N PRO A 353 14.16 -33.11 -17.14
CA PRO A 353 14.45 -31.68 -17.13
C PRO A 353 13.18 -30.82 -16.91
N LEU A 354 12.01 -31.43 -16.71
CA LEU A 354 10.73 -30.75 -16.54
C LEU A 354 10.39 -30.60 -15.05
N SER A 355 9.85 -29.44 -14.69
CA SER A 355 9.22 -29.18 -13.40
C SER A 355 7.86 -28.54 -13.61
N LEU A 356 6.86 -29.00 -12.90
CA LEU A 356 5.48 -28.48 -12.91
C LEU A 356 5.12 -28.03 -11.50
N SER A 357 4.64 -26.80 -11.36
CA SER A 357 4.04 -26.28 -10.14
C SER A 357 2.61 -25.83 -10.40
N SER A 358 1.71 -26.10 -9.51
CA SER A 358 0.33 -25.61 -9.53
C SER A 358 -0.06 -25.16 -8.13
N THR A 359 -0.77 -24.05 -8.03
CA THR A 359 -1.36 -23.56 -6.78
C THR A 359 -2.80 -23.18 -7.06
N VAL A 360 -3.70 -23.62 -6.18
CA VAL A 360 -5.10 -23.19 -6.16
C VAL A 360 -5.41 -22.64 -4.77
N MET A 361 -5.96 -21.44 -4.72
CA MET A 361 -6.40 -20.76 -3.51
C MET A 361 -7.87 -20.37 -3.67
N TYR A 362 -8.62 -20.51 -2.58
CA TYR A 362 -9.97 -20.00 -2.44
C TYR A 362 -10.10 -19.27 -1.11
N ALA A 363 -10.80 -18.14 -1.11
CA ALA A 363 -11.16 -17.40 0.09
C ALA A 363 -12.58 -16.85 -0.03
N ASP A 364 -13.30 -16.84 1.09
CA ASP A 364 -14.65 -16.30 1.25
C ASP A 364 -14.67 -15.31 2.40
N ASP A 365 -15.12 -14.09 2.11
CA ASP A 365 -15.26 -12.98 3.06
C ASP A 365 -16.74 -12.66 3.29
N ASP A 366 -17.17 -12.69 4.54
CA ASP A 366 -18.51 -12.33 4.99
C ASP A 366 -18.48 -11.05 5.84
N TYR A 367 -19.26 -10.05 5.43
CA TYR A 367 -19.41 -8.73 6.08
C TYR A 367 -20.82 -8.57 6.65
N LYS A 368 -21.21 -9.45 7.59
CA LYS A 368 -22.58 -9.61 8.12
C LYS A 368 -23.26 -8.33 8.59
N ASP A 369 -22.50 -7.34 9.07
CA ASP A 369 -23.06 -6.12 9.68
C ASP A 369 -23.13 -4.95 8.69
N SER A 370 -22.84 -5.19 7.41
CA SER A 370 -22.90 -4.16 6.37
C SER A 370 -24.29 -4.12 5.74
N LEU A 371 -25.12 -3.17 6.19
CA LEU A 371 -26.43 -2.92 5.58
C LEU A 371 -26.33 -2.11 4.28
N VAL A 372 -25.34 -1.23 4.19
CA VAL A 372 -24.94 -0.47 3.01
C VAL A 372 -23.42 -0.59 2.92
N GLY A 373 -22.93 -1.04 1.79
CA GLY A 373 -21.51 -1.33 1.54
C GLY A 373 -21.28 -2.75 1.01
N LEU A 374 -20.08 -3.26 1.18
CA LEU A 374 -19.71 -4.63 0.81
C LEU A 374 -20.33 -5.62 1.79
N ASN A 375 -21.06 -6.63 1.28
CA ASN A 375 -21.74 -7.66 2.06
C ASN A 375 -20.95 -8.96 2.09
N GLY A 376 -20.27 -9.31 0.99
CA GLY A 376 -19.43 -10.50 0.86
C GLY A 376 -18.55 -10.44 -0.36
N SER A 377 -17.48 -11.22 -0.35
CA SER A 377 -16.65 -11.44 -1.53
C SER A 377 -16.02 -12.82 -1.53
N GLU A 378 -15.92 -13.41 -2.72
CA GLU A 378 -15.24 -14.67 -2.95
C GLU A 378 -14.04 -14.43 -3.86
N GLU A 379 -12.92 -15.07 -3.58
CA GLU A 379 -11.69 -15.00 -4.36
C GLU A 379 -11.23 -16.42 -4.70
N MET A 380 -11.05 -16.70 -5.97
CA MET A 380 -10.39 -17.91 -6.45
C MET A 380 -9.18 -17.55 -7.28
N ARG A 381 -8.05 -18.17 -6.99
CA ARG A 381 -6.82 -18.04 -7.75
C ARG A 381 -6.27 -19.39 -8.12
N ALA A 382 -5.92 -19.60 -9.39
CA ALA A 382 -5.26 -20.81 -9.86
C ALA A 382 -4.03 -20.43 -10.68
N THR A 383 -2.88 -21.05 -10.38
CA THR A 383 -1.65 -20.87 -11.16
C THR A 383 -1.09 -22.21 -11.61
N LEU A 384 -0.49 -22.23 -12.79
CA LEU A 384 0.21 -23.35 -13.36
C LEU A 384 1.53 -22.87 -13.99
N ASP A 385 2.64 -23.42 -13.52
CA ASP A 385 3.98 -23.09 -13.99
C ASP A 385 4.67 -24.36 -14.50
N LEU A 386 5.08 -24.34 -15.74
CA LEU A 386 5.89 -25.39 -16.37
C LEU A 386 7.27 -24.82 -16.70
N SER A 387 8.30 -25.44 -16.18
CA SER A 387 9.68 -25.11 -16.51
C SER A 387 10.41 -26.30 -17.12
N TRP A 388 11.24 -26.04 -18.12
CA TRP A 388 12.04 -27.05 -18.83
C TRP A 388 13.47 -26.57 -18.96
N ALA A 389 14.39 -27.30 -18.31
CA ALA A 389 15.83 -27.15 -18.51
C ALA A 389 16.26 -27.90 -19.79
N ILE A 390 16.26 -27.19 -20.93
CA ILE A 390 16.62 -27.78 -22.25
C ILE A 390 18.06 -28.29 -22.20
N SER A 391 18.93 -27.60 -21.51
CA SER A 391 20.32 -27.95 -21.28
C SER A 391 20.85 -27.24 -20.03
N ASP A 392 22.08 -27.53 -19.61
CA ASP A 392 22.79 -26.81 -18.55
C ASP A 392 22.91 -25.28 -18.81
N LYS A 393 22.67 -24.86 -20.05
CA LYS A 393 22.84 -23.48 -20.54
C LYS A 393 21.54 -22.80 -20.98
N ALA A 394 20.43 -23.52 -21.02
CA ALA A 394 19.17 -22.98 -21.52
C ALA A 394 17.98 -23.56 -20.75
N SER A 395 17.10 -22.69 -20.33
CA SER A 395 15.81 -23.07 -19.76
C SER A 395 14.67 -22.24 -20.36
N VAL A 396 13.51 -22.83 -20.44
CA VAL A 396 12.26 -22.15 -20.82
C VAL A 396 11.22 -22.37 -19.75
N TYR A 397 10.28 -21.42 -19.64
CA TYR A 397 9.10 -21.58 -18.79
C TYR A 397 7.85 -21.09 -19.50
N VAL A 398 6.74 -21.67 -19.12
CA VAL A 398 5.38 -21.21 -19.44
C VAL A 398 4.61 -21.13 -18.15
N MET A 399 3.91 -20.03 -17.93
CA MET A 399 3.00 -19.85 -16.81
C MET A 399 1.61 -19.50 -17.32
N TYR A 400 0.61 -19.97 -16.59
CA TYR A 400 -0.77 -19.56 -16.73
C TYR A 400 -1.34 -19.27 -15.33
N GLY A 401 -2.12 -18.23 -15.21
CA GLY A 401 -2.86 -17.91 -14.01
C GLY A 401 -4.26 -17.43 -14.34
N HIS A 402 -5.18 -17.77 -13.47
CA HIS A 402 -6.56 -17.32 -13.50
C HIS A 402 -6.94 -16.84 -12.10
N ASP A 403 -7.38 -15.59 -12.01
CA ASP A 403 -7.89 -14.97 -10.79
C ASP A 403 -9.34 -14.58 -11.03
N GLN A 404 -10.25 -15.02 -10.17
CA GLN A 404 -11.66 -14.64 -10.15
C GLN A 404 -12.00 -14.01 -8.81
N ILE A 405 -12.62 -12.83 -8.85
CA ILE A 405 -13.11 -12.14 -7.66
C ILE A 405 -14.58 -11.83 -7.87
N GLU A 406 -15.42 -12.30 -6.96
CA GLU A 406 -16.84 -11.97 -6.91
C GLU A 406 -17.12 -11.12 -5.67
N ALA A 407 -17.94 -10.08 -5.81
CA ALA A 407 -18.30 -9.20 -4.70
C ALA A 407 -19.76 -8.79 -4.75
N HIS A 408 -20.41 -8.85 -3.60
CA HIS A 408 -21.79 -8.42 -3.40
C HIS A 408 -21.80 -7.15 -2.57
N GLN A 409 -22.46 -6.11 -3.06
CA GLN A 409 -22.63 -4.88 -2.30
C GLN A 409 -24.04 -4.35 -2.39
N THR A 410 -24.44 -3.58 -1.39
CA THR A 410 -25.68 -2.84 -1.33
C THR A 410 -25.38 -1.35 -1.17
N GLY A 411 -26.24 -0.52 -1.72
CA GLY A 411 -26.12 0.93 -1.65
C GLY A 411 -27.45 1.64 -1.52
N SER A 412 -27.42 2.96 -1.35
CA SER A 412 -28.61 3.79 -1.23
C SER A 412 -28.43 5.11 -1.95
N GLU A 413 -29.43 5.48 -2.75
CA GLU A 413 -29.49 6.76 -3.46
C GLU A 413 -29.89 7.93 -2.52
N GLN A 414 -30.54 7.64 -1.38
CA GLN A 414 -31.19 8.65 -0.53
C GLN A 414 -30.63 8.67 0.91
N PHE A 415 -29.43 8.21 1.14
CA PHE A 415 -28.81 8.18 2.48
C PHE A 415 -29.67 7.47 3.56
N GLY A 416 -30.45 6.43 3.15
CA GLY A 416 -31.26 5.60 4.01
C GLY A 416 -30.95 4.12 3.87
N TRP A 417 -32.00 3.28 4.01
CA TRP A 417 -31.89 1.85 3.72
C TRP A 417 -31.46 1.64 2.29
N TRP A 418 -30.81 0.49 2.03
CA TRP A 418 -30.40 0.12 0.70
C TRP A 418 -31.61 0.03 -0.24
N ASP A 419 -31.47 0.59 -1.43
CA ASP A 419 -32.45 0.63 -2.50
C ASP A 419 -31.89 0.07 -3.82
N TRP A 420 -30.61 -0.31 -3.81
CA TRP A 420 -29.99 -1.08 -4.90
C TRP A 420 -28.98 -2.09 -4.35
N SER A 421 -28.74 -3.14 -5.12
CA SER A 421 -27.65 -4.08 -4.91
C SER A 421 -26.85 -4.26 -6.18
N ALA A 422 -25.58 -4.59 -6.06
CA ALA A 422 -24.70 -4.88 -7.18
C ALA A 422 -23.94 -6.18 -6.93
N PHE A 423 -23.75 -6.92 -8.00
CA PHE A 423 -22.85 -8.04 -8.08
C PHE A 423 -21.73 -7.69 -9.06
N HIS A 424 -20.49 -7.74 -8.57
CA HIS A 424 -19.28 -7.52 -9.35
C HIS A 424 -18.61 -8.87 -9.57
N GLN A 425 -18.18 -9.10 -10.80
CA GLN A 425 -17.37 -10.26 -11.16
C GLN A 425 -16.18 -9.78 -11.96
N ASP A 426 -14.99 -10.02 -11.43
CA ASP A 426 -13.71 -9.73 -12.06
C ASP A 426 -13.02 -11.03 -12.42
N ASP A 427 -12.75 -11.24 -13.70
CA ASP A 427 -12.01 -12.40 -14.21
C ASP A 427 -10.70 -11.90 -14.83
N PHE A 428 -9.57 -12.42 -14.37
CA PHE A 428 -8.24 -12.09 -14.87
C PHE A 428 -7.52 -13.35 -15.32
N ASP A 429 -7.15 -13.38 -16.58
CA ASP A 429 -6.29 -14.42 -17.15
C ASP A 429 -4.92 -13.84 -17.46
N HIS A 430 -3.86 -14.56 -17.08
CA HIS A 430 -2.53 -14.18 -17.48
C HIS A 430 -1.75 -15.40 -17.98
N ILE A 431 -1.06 -15.19 -19.09
CA ILE A 431 -0.16 -16.18 -19.67
C ILE A 431 1.21 -15.55 -19.90
N GLY A 432 2.24 -16.28 -19.53
CA GLY A 432 3.61 -15.86 -19.72
C GLY A 432 4.47 -16.98 -20.25
N PHE A 433 5.48 -16.61 -21.03
CA PHE A 433 6.55 -17.52 -21.38
C PHE A 433 7.89 -16.78 -21.35
N GLY A 434 8.94 -17.52 -21.09
CA GLY A 434 10.27 -16.96 -21.12
C GLY A 434 11.35 -18.01 -21.36
N MET A 435 12.53 -17.48 -21.66
CA MET A 435 13.74 -18.26 -21.94
C MET A 435 14.91 -17.57 -21.27
N SER A 436 15.72 -18.35 -20.56
CA SER A 436 17.04 -17.94 -20.09
C SER A 436 18.10 -18.72 -20.85
N TRP A 437 19.13 -18.03 -21.33
CA TRP A 437 20.21 -18.64 -22.10
C TRP A 437 21.58 -18.11 -21.67
N ARG A 438 22.48 -19.04 -21.30
CA ARG A 438 23.86 -18.80 -20.82
C ARG A 438 24.86 -19.63 -21.61
N PRO A 439 25.20 -19.21 -22.85
CA PRO A 439 25.99 -20.04 -23.75
C PRO A 439 27.46 -20.27 -23.33
N THR A 440 28.02 -19.34 -22.56
CA THR A 440 29.40 -19.37 -22.10
C THR A 440 29.48 -19.19 -20.59
N ASP A 441 30.35 -19.95 -19.93
CA ASP A 441 30.47 -19.94 -18.45
C ASP A 441 30.73 -18.52 -17.91
N GLY A 442 29.63 -17.86 -17.44
CA GLY A 442 29.63 -16.60 -16.72
C GLY A 442 29.98 -15.35 -17.53
N LYS A 443 30.04 -15.42 -18.88
CA LYS A 443 30.39 -14.26 -19.71
C LYS A 443 29.25 -13.65 -20.50
N PHE A 444 28.16 -14.36 -20.66
CA PHE A 444 27.00 -13.86 -21.37
C PHE A 444 25.72 -14.48 -20.80
N ASP A 445 24.78 -13.65 -20.46
CA ASP A 445 23.44 -14.03 -20.00
C ASP A 445 22.41 -13.35 -20.87
N MET A 446 21.37 -14.07 -21.29
CA MET A 446 20.23 -13.50 -22.02
C MET A 446 18.94 -14.06 -21.46
N ASP A 447 18.05 -13.16 -21.08
CA ASP A 447 16.72 -13.47 -20.64
C ASP A 447 15.69 -12.80 -21.56
N ILE A 448 14.73 -13.57 -22.02
CA ILE A 448 13.62 -13.11 -22.86
C ILE A 448 12.34 -13.51 -22.15
N SER A 449 11.40 -12.60 -22.01
CA SER A 449 10.07 -12.92 -21.50
C SER A 449 8.99 -12.14 -22.24
N TYR A 450 7.84 -12.76 -22.32
CA TYR A 450 6.60 -12.15 -22.78
C TYR A 450 5.49 -12.54 -21.83
N ASN A 451 4.65 -11.56 -21.45
CA ASN A 451 3.50 -11.76 -20.61
C ASN A 451 2.30 -11.02 -21.22
N ARG A 452 1.16 -11.68 -21.22
CA ARG A 452 -0.14 -11.11 -21.56
C ARG A 452 -1.10 -11.31 -20.39
N ALA A 453 -1.77 -10.24 -20.00
CA ALA A 453 -2.83 -10.27 -19.01
C ALA A 453 -4.10 -9.71 -19.67
N GLU A 454 -5.21 -10.40 -19.46
CA GLU A 454 -6.54 -9.99 -19.89
C GLU A 454 -7.45 -9.93 -18.65
N GLY A 455 -8.18 -8.83 -18.50
CA GLY A 455 -9.14 -8.63 -17.42
C GLY A 455 -10.49 -8.31 -17.99
N ASN A 456 -11.53 -8.91 -17.44
CA ASN A 456 -12.93 -8.62 -17.73
C ASN A 456 -13.68 -8.41 -16.42
N THR A 457 -14.35 -7.24 -16.29
CA THR A 457 -15.18 -6.90 -15.13
C THR A 457 -16.63 -6.72 -15.58
N GLY A 458 -17.50 -7.56 -15.07
CA GLY A 458 -18.95 -7.45 -15.20
C GLY A 458 -19.60 -6.88 -13.95
N ILE A 459 -20.54 -5.96 -14.09
CA ILE A 459 -21.31 -5.38 -12.98
C ILE A 459 -22.79 -5.49 -13.30
N SER A 460 -23.52 -6.31 -12.55
CA SER A 460 -24.97 -6.36 -12.59
C SER A 460 -25.58 -5.58 -11.45
N LEU A 461 -26.70 -4.92 -11.73
CA LEU A 461 -27.41 -4.04 -10.80
C LEU A 461 -28.85 -4.48 -10.63
N ASP A 462 -29.35 -4.45 -9.40
CA ASP A 462 -30.77 -4.55 -9.07
C ASP A 462 -31.14 -3.30 -8.26
N SER A 463 -32.03 -2.48 -8.80
CA SER A 463 -32.44 -1.20 -8.21
C SER A 463 -33.95 -1.10 -8.09
N LEU A 464 -34.42 -0.73 -6.88
CA LEU A 464 -35.85 -0.53 -6.60
C LEU A 464 -36.42 0.70 -7.34
N SER A 465 -35.57 1.69 -7.65
CA SER A 465 -35.97 2.92 -8.37
C SER A 465 -36.05 2.74 -9.89
N GLY A 466 -35.63 1.58 -10.39
CA GLY A 466 -35.45 1.30 -11.80
C GLY A 466 -34.15 1.91 -12.34
N GLY A 467 -33.58 1.30 -13.35
CA GLY A 467 -32.31 1.71 -13.94
C GLY A 467 -31.79 0.60 -14.85
N PRO A 468 -30.55 0.73 -15.37
CA PRO A 468 -29.93 -0.36 -16.10
C PRO A 468 -29.70 -1.55 -15.17
N SER A 469 -30.04 -2.76 -15.64
CA SER A 469 -29.80 -4.00 -14.88
C SER A 469 -28.36 -4.47 -14.92
N ALA A 470 -27.51 -3.86 -15.75
CA ALA A 470 -26.06 -4.12 -15.82
C ALA A 470 -25.36 -2.89 -16.37
N LEU A 471 -24.12 -2.68 -15.97
CA LEU A 471 -23.21 -1.72 -16.60
C LEU A 471 -22.49 -2.41 -17.77
N PRO A 472 -21.96 -1.64 -18.74
CA PRO A 472 -21.08 -2.22 -19.75
C PRO A 472 -19.86 -2.90 -19.12
N ASP A 473 -19.51 -4.07 -19.66
CA ASP A 473 -18.30 -4.76 -19.22
C ASP A 473 -17.06 -3.91 -19.47
N LEU A 474 -16.13 -3.98 -18.53
CA LEU A 474 -14.83 -3.32 -18.61
C LEU A 474 -13.79 -4.37 -19.01
N GLU A 475 -13.21 -4.17 -20.18
CA GLU A 475 -12.16 -5.05 -20.68
C GLU A 475 -10.79 -4.36 -20.60
N SER A 476 -9.78 -5.07 -20.20
CA SER A 476 -8.41 -4.59 -20.17
C SER A 476 -7.46 -5.65 -20.73
N THR A 477 -6.47 -5.23 -21.50
CA THR A 477 -5.42 -6.10 -22.00
C THR A 477 -4.07 -5.42 -21.81
N LEU A 478 -3.12 -6.17 -21.27
CA LEU A 478 -1.74 -5.72 -21.10
C LEU A 478 -0.80 -6.73 -21.72
N ASP A 479 -0.02 -6.28 -22.69
CA ASP A 479 1.09 -7.04 -23.28
C ASP A 479 2.42 -6.46 -22.83
N SER A 480 3.34 -7.28 -22.34
CA SER A 480 4.69 -6.85 -22.00
C SER A 480 5.73 -7.82 -22.56
N ALA A 481 6.78 -7.29 -23.17
CA ALA A 481 7.94 -8.03 -23.63
C ALA A 481 9.20 -7.43 -23.03
N ARG A 482 10.09 -8.29 -22.54
CA ARG A 482 11.38 -7.88 -21.99
C ARG A 482 12.49 -8.71 -22.59
N ILE A 483 13.55 -8.06 -23.00
CA ILE A 483 14.80 -8.68 -23.40
C ILE A 483 15.91 -8.05 -22.58
N GLU A 484 16.66 -8.86 -21.88
CA GLU A 484 17.80 -8.46 -21.09
C GLU A 484 19.01 -9.26 -21.50
N ALA A 485 20.11 -8.58 -21.74
CA ALA A 485 21.39 -9.24 -22.08
C ALA A 485 22.49 -8.56 -21.27
N SER A 486 23.36 -9.37 -20.67
CA SER A 486 24.54 -8.92 -19.94
C SER A 486 25.77 -9.67 -20.42
N TYR A 487 26.92 -8.97 -20.42
CA TYR A 487 28.22 -9.51 -20.90
C TYR A 487 29.33 -9.12 -19.93
#